data_543712d2ef7bab200fc108bac2cad600
#
_entry.id   543712d2ef7bab200fc108bac2cad600
#
_cell.length_a   1.000
_cell.length_b   1.000
_cell.length_c   1.000
_cell.angle_alpha   90.00
_cell.angle_beta   90.00
_cell.angle_gamma   90.00
#
_symmetry.space_group_name_H-M   'P 1'
#
loop_
_entity.id
_entity.type
_entity.pdbx_description
1 polymer ?
#
loop_
_entity_poly.entity_id
_entity_poly.type
_entity_poly.pdbx_seq_one_letter_code
_entity_poly.pdbx_strand_id
1 'polypeptide(L)'
;MICNRKKLEEENKMLQQVMTNPGEIIFREVPVPEVGDDQVLVKIMNIGICGSDIHVYHGKHPFTKYPVTQGHEVSGEITGLGKNVTGFKVGQKVTIEPQVYCGHCYPCRHGKYNLCEELKVMGFQTTGTASEFFAVDASKVTPIPEEMSYEEGAMIEPLAVAVHAVKQMGDVKGMNITVIGAGPIGNLVAQTAKGMGAARVMITDVSDLRLAKSKRVRH
;
A
#
# COMPACT_ATOMS: atom_id res chain seq x y z
N MET A 1 -9.43 -16.41 -39.70
CA MET A 1 -8.76 -15.28 -39.02
C MET A 1 -9.60 -14.64 -37.88
N ILE A 2 -10.91 -14.87 -37.78
CA ILE A 2 -11.77 -14.26 -36.73
C ILE A 2 -11.67 -15.00 -35.38
N CYS A 3 -11.36 -16.30 -35.40
CA CYS A 3 -11.27 -17.10 -34.17
C CYS A 3 -10.06 -16.77 -33.27
N ASN A 4 -8.97 -16.26 -33.85
CA ASN A 4 -7.76 -15.93 -33.11
C ASN A 4 -7.84 -14.56 -32.39
N ARG A 5 -8.65 -13.64 -32.89
CA ARG A 5 -8.82 -12.32 -32.23
C ARG A 5 -9.63 -12.42 -30.93
N LYS A 6 -10.72 -13.17 -30.92
CA LYS A 6 -11.52 -13.38 -29.70
C LYS A 6 -10.73 -14.07 -28.59
N LYS A 7 -9.90 -15.06 -28.96
CA LYS A 7 -9.05 -15.76 -27.98
C LYS A 7 -7.93 -14.87 -27.42
N LEU A 8 -7.36 -13.98 -28.23
CA LEU A 8 -6.39 -12.98 -27.79
C LEU A 8 -7.03 -11.86 -26.95
N GLU A 9 -8.30 -11.51 -27.21
CA GLU A 9 -9.06 -10.54 -26.42
C GLU A 9 -9.49 -11.14 -25.05
N GLU A 10 -9.72 -12.44 -24.96
CA GLU A 10 -9.99 -13.15 -23.71
C GLU A 10 -8.73 -13.37 -22.86
N GLU A 11 -7.57 -13.54 -23.50
CA GLU A 11 -6.27 -13.73 -22.84
C GLU A 11 -5.67 -12.42 -22.23
N ASN A 12 -6.23 -11.25 -22.53
CA ASN A 12 -5.73 -9.94 -22.08
C ASN A 12 -6.68 -9.21 -21.12
N LYS A 13 -7.46 -9.96 -20.35
CA LYS A 13 -8.36 -9.42 -19.34
C LYS A 13 -7.88 -9.77 -17.94
N MET A 14 -8.23 -8.93 -16.99
CA MET A 14 -7.97 -9.13 -15.57
C MET A 14 -9.22 -8.82 -14.73
N LEU A 15 -9.30 -9.39 -13.55
CA LEU A 15 -10.28 -8.99 -12.54
C LEU A 15 -9.85 -7.73 -11.81
N GLN A 16 -10.78 -6.82 -11.63
CA GLN A 16 -10.63 -5.60 -10.86
C GLN A 16 -11.77 -5.46 -9.87
N GLN A 17 -11.43 -5.22 -8.60
CA GLN A 17 -12.39 -4.84 -7.57
C GLN A 17 -12.84 -3.40 -7.80
N VAL A 18 -14.13 -3.14 -7.69
CA VAL A 18 -14.70 -1.77 -7.72
C VAL A 18 -15.74 -1.63 -6.64
N MET A 19 -15.56 -0.64 -5.81
CA MET A 19 -16.61 -0.20 -4.89
C MET A 19 -17.46 0.84 -5.60
N THR A 20 -18.67 0.47 -5.95
CA THR A 20 -19.61 1.30 -6.74
C THR A 20 -20.31 2.34 -5.87
N ASN A 21 -20.62 1.95 -4.65
CA ASN A 21 -21.25 2.76 -3.61
C ASN A 21 -20.77 2.28 -2.24
N PRO A 22 -21.04 3.02 -1.15
CA PRO A 22 -20.83 2.51 0.20
C PRO A 22 -21.53 1.18 0.42
N GLY A 23 -20.79 0.18 0.90
CA GLY A 23 -21.27 -1.16 1.18
C GLY A 23 -21.39 -2.08 -0.05
N GLU A 24 -21.10 -1.59 -1.24
CA GLU A 24 -21.24 -2.35 -2.48
C GLU A 24 -19.89 -2.55 -3.20
N ILE A 25 -19.42 -3.78 -3.24
CA ILE A 25 -18.21 -4.20 -3.96
C ILE A 25 -18.60 -5.15 -5.07
N ILE A 26 -18.14 -4.86 -6.27
CA ILE A 26 -18.25 -5.76 -7.42
C ILE A 26 -16.85 -6.11 -7.96
N PHE A 27 -16.78 -7.23 -8.67
CA PHE A 27 -15.62 -7.58 -9.48
C PHE A 27 -16.02 -7.49 -10.95
N ARG A 28 -15.18 -6.84 -11.75
CA ARG A 28 -15.40 -6.72 -13.19
C ARG A 28 -14.18 -7.17 -13.97
N GLU A 29 -14.38 -7.70 -15.14
CA GLU A 29 -13.32 -7.92 -16.11
C GLU A 29 -12.99 -6.61 -16.82
N VAL A 30 -11.71 -6.28 -16.84
CA VAL A 30 -11.16 -5.11 -17.56
C VAL A 30 -9.92 -5.56 -18.35
N PRO A 31 -9.52 -4.83 -19.39
CA PRO A 31 -8.24 -5.10 -20.05
C PRO A 31 -7.07 -4.98 -19.08
N VAL A 32 -6.06 -5.84 -19.23
CA VAL A 32 -4.76 -5.63 -18.59
C VAL A 32 -4.19 -4.29 -19.06
N PRO A 33 -3.73 -3.41 -18.16
CA PRO A 33 -3.25 -2.10 -18.56
C PRO A 33 -1.99 -2.19 -19.44
N GLU A 34 -1.93 -1.35 -20.46
CA GLU A 34 -0.70 -1.15 -21.22
C GLU A 34 0.35 -0.45 -20.36
N VAL A 35 1.61 -0.81 -20.57
CA VAL A 35 2.73 -0.24 -19.82
C VAL A 35 3.20 1.02 -20.52
N GLY A 36 3.10 2.16 -19.84
CA GLY A 36 3.67 3.41 -20.31
C GLY A 36 5.20 3.39 -20.31
N ASP A 37 5.82 4.33 -21.02
CA ASP A 37 7.27 4.40 -21.23
C ASP A 37 8.10 4.39 -19.93
N ASP A 38 7.61 5.04 -18.86
CA ASP A 38 8.27 5.19 -17.57
C ASP A 38 7.61 4.33 -16.48
N GLN A 39 6.74 3.39 -16.86
CA GLN A 39 5.97 2.55 -15.95
C GLN A 39 6.48 1.11 -15.90
N VAL A 40 6.11 0.43 -14.83
CA VAL A 40 6.20 -1.03 -14.72
C VAL A 40 4.80 -1.62 -14.59
N LEU A 41 4.60 -2.82 -15.12
CA LEU A 41 3.42 -3.64 -14.86
C LEU A 41 3.72 -4.57 -13.72
N VAL A 42 2.95 -4.47 -12.66
CA VAL A 42 3.08 -5.32 -11.48
C VAL A 42 1.89 -6.28 -11.43
N LYS A 43 2.17 -7.58 -11.39
CA LYS A 43 1.19 -8.59 -10.99
C LYS A 43 1.04 -8.52 -9.48
N ILE A 44 -0.15 -8.17 -9.02
CA ILE A 44 -0.42 -8.05 -7.59
C ILE A 44 -0.57 -9.44 -6.97
N MET A 45 0.22 -9.70 -5.94
CA MET A 45 0.24 -11.00 -5.25
C MET A 45 -0.49 -10.94 -3.92
N ASN A 46 -0.29 -9.89 -3.13
CA ASN A 46 -0.95 -9.70 -1.83
C ASN A 46 -1.37 -8.24 -1.66
N ILE A 47 -2.53 -8.04 -1.03
CA ILE A 47 -3.08 -6.74 -0.66
C ILE A 47 -3.46 -6.78 0.82
N GLY A 48 -2.96 -5.81 1.60
CA GLY A 48 -3.45 -5.51 2.93
C GLY A 48 -4.77 -4.75 2.90
N ILE A 49 -5.57 -4.89 3.94
CA ILE A 49 -6.81 -4.14 4.13
C ILE A 49 -6.59 -3.12 5.24
N CYS A 50 -6.48 -1.86 4.86
CA CYS A 50 -6.33 -0.74 5.79
C CYS A 50 -7.64 -0.41 6.49
N GLY A 51 -7.56 0.16 7.70
CA GLY A 51 -8.72 0.74 8.36
C GLY A 51 -9.43 1.82 7.53
N SER A 52 -8.69 2.54 6.69
CA SER A 52 -9.24 3.52 5.76
C SER A 52 -10.09 2.89 4.66
N ASP A 53 -9.76 1.68 4.19
CA ASP A 53 -10.60 0.93 3.24
C ASP A 53 -11.96 0.58 3.85
N ILE A 54 -11.97 0.24 5.15
CA ILE A 54 -13.20 0.00 5.90
C ILE A 54 -14.02 1.29 6.04
N HIS A 55 -13.37 2.45 6.25
CA HIS A 55 -14.06 3.74 6.27
C HIS A 55 -14.65 4.09 4.90
N VAL A 56 -13.95 3.80 3.80
CA VAL A 56 -14.51 3.95 2.44
C VAL A 56 -15.72 3.02 2.28
N TYR A 57 -15.60 1.75 2.66
CA TYR A 57 -16.71 0.80 2.59
C TYR A 57 -17.98 1.30 3.31
N HIS A 58 -17.82 1.97 4.44
CA HIS A 58 -18.94 2.55 5.20
C HIS A 58 -19.35 3.96 4.76
N GLY A 59 -18.80 4.51 3.69
CA GLY A 59 -19.09 5.87 3.24
C GLY A 59 -18.61 6.97 4.18
N LYS A 60 -17.64 6.67 5.05
CA LYS A 60 -17.13 7.58 6.09
C LYS A 60 -15.80 8.25 5.73
N HIS A 61 -15.18 7.87 4.61
CA HIS A 61 -13.93 8.47 4.19
C HIS A 61 -14.19 9.81 3.49
N PRO A 62 -13.66 10.95 4.00
CA PRO A 62 -14.11 12.28 3.57
C PRO A 62 -13.66 12.69 2.17
N PHE A 63 -12.62 12.04 1.64
CA PHE A 63 -11.98 12.44 0.37
C PHE A 63 -12.18 11.43 -0.77
N THR A 64 -12.90 10.34 -0.55
CA THR A 64 -13.12 9.32 -1.57
C THR A 64 -14.46 9.55 -2.28
N LYS A 65 -14.42 9.48 -3.60
CA LYS A 65 -15.60 9.50 -4.48
C LYS A 65 -15.80 8.12 -5.08
N TYR A 66 -17.07 7.71 -5.25
CA TYR A 66 -17.44 6.47 -5.90
C TYR A 66 -17.75 6.69 -7.39
N PRO A 67 -17.51 5.70 -8.26
CA PRO A 67 -16.88 4.42 -7.96
C PRO A 67 -15.37 4.55 -7.72
N VAL A 68 -14.80 3.61 -6.93
CA VAL A 68 -13.36 3.57 -6.65
C VAL A 68 -12.84 2.13 -6.61
N THR A 69 -11.67 1.90 -7.16
CA THR A 69 -10.86 0.69 -6.93
C THR A 69 -9.94 0.96 -5.75
N GLN A 70 -10.06 0.15 -4.71
CA GLN A 70 -9.27 0.30 -3.48
C GLN A 70 -7.90 -0.38 -3.56
N GLY A 71 -7.20 -0.50 -2.44
CA GLY A 71 -5.91 -1.17 -2.28
C GLY A 71 -4.73 -0.22 -2.41
N HIS A 72 -3.85 -0.24 -1.40
CA HIS A 72 -2.65 0.59 -1.32
C HIS A 72 -1.54 -0.04 -0.47
N GLU A 73 -1.82 -1.09 0.27
CA GLU A 73 -0.87 -1.90 1.02
C GLU A 73 -0.57 -3.17 0.20
N VAL A 74 0.43 -3.16 -0.67
CA VAL A 74 0.58 -4.22 -1.67
C VAL A 74 2.00 -4.73 -1.81
N SER A 75 2.09 -5.96 -2.29
CA SER A 75 3.28 -6.55 -2.86
C SER A 75 2.94 -7.28 -4.15
N GLY A 76 3.92 -7.39 -5.02
CA GLY A 76 3.73 -8.06 -6.29
C GLY A 76 5.04 -8.35 -7.00
N GLU A 77 4.91 -8.78 -8.24
CA GLU A 77 6.02 -9.13 -9.12
C GLU A 77 5.96 -8.32 -10.41
N ILE A 78 7.07 -7.76 -10.85
CA ILE A 78 7.16 -7.05 -12.12
C ILE A 78 6.99 -8.04 -13.27
N THR A 79 6.02 -7.80 -14.14
CA THR A 79 5.74 -8.61 -15.34
C THR A 79 6.00 -7.87 -16.65
N GLY A 80 6.14 -6.54 -16.60
CA GLY A 80 6.44 -5.71 -17.77
C GLY A 80 7.18 -4.45 -17.40
N LEU A 81 7.99 -3.94 -18.32
CA LEU A 81 8.80 -2.73 -18.16
C LEU A 81 8.57 -1.80 -19.34
N GLY A 82 8.36 -0.52 -19.05
CA GLY A 82 8.38 0.55 -20.04
C GLY A 82 9.78 0.77 -20.61
N LYS A 83 9.86 1.33 -21.79
CA LYS A 83 11.12 1.45 -22.54
C LYS A 83 12.20 2.31 -21.86
N ASN A 84 11.78 3.26 -21.01
CA ASN A 84 12.70 4.15 -20.29
C ASN A 84 13.07 3.61 -18.90
N VAL A 85 12.44 2.53 -18.45
CA VAL A 85 12.65 1.99 -17.10
C VAL A 85 14.01 1.30 -17.01
N THR A 86 14.80 1.71 -16.05
CA THR A 86 16.11 1.14 -15.73
C THR A 86 16.18 0.73 -14.26
N GLY A 87 17.07 -0.21 -13.91
CA GLY A 87 17.27 -0.65 -12.52
C GLY A 87 16.27 -1.68 -12.03
N PHE A 88 15.30 -2.10 -12.85
CA PHE A 88 14.34 -3.16 -12.57
C PHE A 88 14.45 -4.31 -13.56
N LYS A 89 13.93 -5.48 -13.18
CA LYS A 89 13.83 -6.67 -14.05
C LYS A 89 12.47 -7.34 -13.89
N VAL A 90 12.02 -8.02 -14.94
CA VAL A 90 10.85 -8.90 -14.87
C VAL A 90 11.12 -10.04 -13.88
N GLY A 91 10.14 -10.44 -13.11
CA GLY A 91 10.24 -11.40 -12.02
C GLY A 91 10.70 -10.79 -10.68
N GLN A 92 11.00 -9.51 -10.63
CA GLN A 92 11.44 -8.85 -9.40
C GLN A 92 10.27 -8.59 -8.44
N LYS A 93 10.43 -9.00 -7.18
CA LYS A 93 9.46 -8.72 -6.11
C LYS A 93 9.52 -7.25 -5.71
N VAL A 94 8.36 -6.64 -5.54
CA VAL A 94 8.24 -5.21 -5.28
C VAL A 94 7.07 -4.88 -4.36
N THR A 95 7.14 -3.72 -3.72
CA THR A 95 6.01 -3.00 -3.12
C THR A 95 5.82 -1.66 -3.81
N ILE A 96 4.67 -1.02 -3.63
CA ILE A 96 4.29 0.23 -4.28
C ILE A 96 4.08 1.32 -3.23
N GLU A 97 4.69 2.49 -3.43
CA GLU A 97 4.40 3.70 -2.67
C GLU A 97 3.08 4.32 -3.16
N PRO A 98 2.02 4.35 -2.32
CA PRO A 98 0.69 4.75 -2.78
C PRO A 98 0.49 6.26 -2.92
N GLN A 99 1.43 7.08 -2.46
CA GLN A 99 1.32 8.53 -2.50
C GLN A 99 1.56 9.08 -3.91
N VAL A 100 0.60 9.88 -4.40
CA VAL A 100 0.70 10.61 -5.66
C VAL A 100 0.78 12.10 -5.34
N TYR A 101 1.98 12.66 -5.45
CA TYR A 101 2.29 14.04 -5.14
C TYR A 101 2.61 14.85 -6.40
N CYS A 102 2.39 16.17 -6.34
CA CYS A 102 2.53 17.05 -7.51
C CYS A 102 3.98 17.32 -7.94
N GLY A 103 4.96 17.17 -7.04
CA GLY A 103 6.38 17.42 -7.30
C GLY A 103 6.83 18.90 -7.33
N HIS A 104 5.91 19.86 -7.43
CA HIS A 104 6.22 21.28 -7.67
C HIS A 104 5.83 22.24 -6.54
N CYS A 105 4.92 21.87 -5.63
CA CYS A 105 4.54 22.70 -4.48
C CYS A 105 5.71 22.89 -3.50
N TYR A 106 5.56 23.82 -2.56
CA TYR A 106 6.62 24.13 -1.60
C TYR A 106 7.09 22.89 -0.80
N PRO A 107 6.21 22.09 -0.17
CA PRO A 107 6.63 20.86 0.51
C PRO A 107 7.37 19.86 -0.40
N CYS A 108 6.88 19.65 -1.61
CA CYS A 108 7.52 18.71 -2.55
C CYS A 108 8.94 19.13 -2.89
N ARG A 109 9.17 20.41 -3.18
CA ARG A 109 10.50 20.94 -3.50
C ARG A 109 11.48 20.87 -2.31
N HIS A 110 10.97 20.67 -1.10
CA HIS A 110 11.75 20.50 0.13
C HIS A 110 11.79 19.04 0.62
N GLY A 111 11.43 18.07 -0.24
CA GLY A 111 11.48 16.65 0.08
C GLY A 111 10.42 16.16 1.09
N LYS A 112 9.39 16.97 1.33
CA LYS A 112 8.28 16.65 2.25
C LYS A 112 7.03 16.25 1.46
N TYR A 113 7.16 15.21 0.66
CA TYR A 113 6.11 14.77 -0.27
C TYR A 113 4.80 14.39 0.43
N ASN A 114 4.88 13.86 1.65
CA ASN A 114 3.72 13.56 2.50
C ASN A 114 2.91 14.81 2.92
N LEU A 115 3.46 16.01 2.75
CA LEU A 115 2.79 17.29 2.99
C LEU A 115 2.40 18.00 1.68
N CYS A 116 2.36 17.29 0.56
CA CYS A 116 2.00 17.86 -0.73
C CYS A 116 0.61 18.52 -0.67
N GLU A 117 0.51 19.73 -1.21
CA GLU A 117 -0.76 20.50 -1.25
C GLU A 117 -1.83 19.83 -2.11
N GLU A 118 -1.42 19.02 -3.09
CA GLU A 118 -2.27 18.26 -3.99
C GLU A 118 -2.16 16.75 -3.78
N LEU A 119 -1.84 16.32 -2.55
CA LEU A 119 -1.62 14.90 -2.26
C LEU A 119 -2.86 14.08 -2.58
N LYS A 120 -2.63 13.03 -3.35
CA LYS A 120 -3.61 11.96 -3.59
C LYS A 120 -3.01 10.63 -3.16
N VAL A 121 -3.89 9.68 -2.85
CA VAL A 121 -3.47 8.33 -2.46
C VAL A 121 -4.20 7.32 -3.34
N MET A 122 -3.48 6.33 -3.83
CA MET A 122 -4.04 5.19 -4.56
C MET A 122 -5.09 4.50 -3.69
N GLY A 123 -6.22 4.14 -4.29
CA GLY A 123 -7.34 3.53 -3.57
C GLY A 123 -8.34 4.50 -2.95
N PHE A 124 -8.06 5.81 -2.99
CA PHE A 124 -8.95 6.85 -2.45
C PHE A 124 -9.29 7.96 -3.44
N GLN A 125 -8.32 8.73 -3.88
CA GLN A 125 -8.50 9.81 -4.87
C GLN A 125 -8.04 9.41 -6.26
N THR A 126 -7.24 8.35 -6.37
CA THR A 126 -6.85 7.72 -7.63
C THR A 126 -7.15 6.22 -7.58
N THR A 127 -7.12 5.55 -8.73
CA THR A 127 -7.29 4.10 -8.81
C THR A 127 -6.27 3.40 -7.92
N GLY A 128 -6.74 2.48 -7.09
CA GLY A 128 -5.91 1.62 -6.24
C GLY A 128 -5.55 0.30 -6.93
N THR A 129 -4.86 -0.52 -6.17
CA THR A 129 -4.18 -1.73 -6.65
C THR A 129 -5.01 -3.01 -6.54
N ALA A 130 -6.30 -2.92 -6.17
CA ALA A 130 -7.17 -4.10 -6.04
C ALA A 130 -7.60 -4.66 -7.42
N SER A 131 -6.62 -5.16 -8.16
CA SER A 131 -6.71 -5.80 -9.47
C SER A 131 -5.60 -6.83 -9.61
N GLU A 132 -5.70 -7.74 -10.58
CA GLU A 132 -4.64 -8.75 -10.79
C GLU A 132 -3.33 -8.12 -11.30
N PHE A 133 -3.44 -7.04 -12.08
CA PHE A 133 -2.29 -6.29 -12.60
C PHE A 133 -2.49 -4.80 -12.37
N PHE A 134 -1.38 -4.08 -12.17
CA PHE A 134 -1.38 -2.64 -11.98
C PHE A 134 -0.18 -2.00 -12.68
N ALA A 135 -0.43 -1.05 -13.58
CA ALA A 135 0.61 -0.25 -14.19
C ALA A 135 0.88 0.99 -13.34
N VAL A 136 2.12 1.20 -12.99
CA VAL A 136 2.53 2.28 -12.07
C VAL A 136 3.87 2.86 -12.50
N ASP A 137 4.07 4.16 -12.25
CA ASP A 137 5.35 4.83 -12.47
C ASP A 137 6.46 4.11 -11.69
N ALA A 138 7.59 3.84 -12.36
CA ALA A 138 8.71 3.10 -11.78
C ALA A 138 9.29 3.79 -10.54
N SER A 139 9.16 5.12 -10.43
CA SER A 139 9.60 5.90 -9.26
C SER A 139 8.79 5.60 -7.99
N LYS A 140 7.62 4.96 -8.14
CA LYS A 140 6.74 4.55 -7.02
C LYS A 140 6.98 3.12 -6.58
N VAL A 141 7.89 2.41 -7.21
CA VAL A 141 8.12 0.99 -6.97
C VAL A 141 9.42 0.79 -6.19
N THR A 142 9.35 0.01 -5.13
CA THR A 142 10.49 -0.34 -4.30
C THR A 142 10.72 -1.84 -4.34
N PRO A 143 11.94 -2.30 -4.74
CA PRO A 143 12.30 -3.71 -4.66
C PRO A 143 12.25 -4.21 -3.21
N ILE A 144 11.80 -5.45 -3.03
CA ILE A 144 11.86 -6.15 -1.75
C ILE A 144 12.79 -7.36 -1.87
N PRO A 145 13.43 -7.80 -0.75
CA PRO A 145 14.31 -8.97 -0.74
C PRO A 145 13.63 -10.22 -1.29
N GLU A 146 14.37 -11.07 -1.99
CA GLU A 146 13.84 -12.31 -2.57
C GLU A 146 13.33 -13.30 -1.52
N GLU A 147 13.95 -13.33 -0.34
CA GLU A 147 13.55 -14.15 0.80
C GLU A 147 12.29 -13.65 1.53
N MET A 148 11.90 -12.39 1.31
CA MET A 148 10.67 -11.82 1.89
C MET A 148 9.45 -12.42 1.20
N SER A 149 8.47 -12.86 1.98
CA SER A 149 7.19 -13.31 1.42
C SER A 149 6.38 -12.11 0.87
N TYR A 150 5.41 -12.40 0.01
CA TYR A 150 4.53 -11.32 -0.48
C TYR A 150 3.64 -10.75 0.62
N GLU A 151 3.26 -11.55 1.62
CA GLU A 151 2.54 -11.10 2.82
C GLU A 151 3.36 -10.07 3.60
N GLU A 152 4.63 -10.36 3.83
CA GLU A 152 5.56 -9.43 4.48
C GLU A 152 5.80 -8.18 3.62
N GLY A 153 5.91 -8.34 2.30
CA GLY A 153 6.03 -7.25 1.34
C GLY A 153 4.85 -6.28 1.37
N ALA A 154 3.62 -6.79 1.49
CA ALA A 154 2.42 -5.97 1.62
C ALA A 154 2.37 -5.20 2.96
N MET A 155 3.07 -5.69 3.99
CA MET A 155 3.17 -5.00 5.29
C MET A 155 4.17 -3.84 5.31
N ILE A 156 4.98 -3.64 4.26
CA ILE A 156 5.99 -2.56 4.21
C ILE A 156 5.32 -1.19 4.27
N GLU A 157 4.21 -1.00 3.57
CA GLU A 157 3.50 0.28 3.56
C GLU A 157 3.02 0.66 4.98
N PRO A 158 2.20 -0.15 5.70
CA PRO A 158 1.78 0.21 7.04
C PRO A 158 2.95 0.23 8.05
N LEU A 159 4.02 -0.55 7.83
CA LEU A 159 5.23 -0.46 8.63
C LEU A 159 5.95 0.87 8.45
N ALA A 160 5.97 1.42 7.22
CA ALA A 160 6.56 2.73 6.94
C ALA A 160 5.85 3.84 7.75
N VAL A 161 4.53 3.75 7.92
CA VAL A 161 3.74 4.66 8.79
C VAL A 161 4.25 4.57 10.23
N ALA A 162 4.44 3.36 10.75
CA ALA A 162 4.94 3.15 12.11
C ALA A 162 6.38 3.67 12.30
N VAL A 163 7.26 3.39 11.35
CA VAL A 163 8.64 3.88 11.35
C VAL A 163 8.67 5.41 11.32
N HIS A 164 7.84 6.02 10.49
CA HIS A 164 7.74 7.47 10.43
C HIS A 164 7.29 8.06 11.78
N ALA A 165 6.25 7.48 12.39
CA ALA A 165 5.72 7.92 13.69
C ALA A 165 6.80 7.85 14.79
N VAL A 166 7.55 6.74 14.86
CA VAL A 166 8.62 6.59 15.87
C VAL A 166 9.77 7.57 15.61
N LYS A 167 10.16 7.79 14.35
CA LYS A 167 11.20 8.77 14.00
C LYS A 167 10.83 10.21 14.36
N GLN A 168 9.54 10.58 14.39
CA GLN A 168 9.12 11.91 14.84
C GLN A 168 9.39 12.15 16.34
N MET A 169 9.58 11.11 17.15
CA MET A 169 9.95 11.23 18.57
C MET A 169 11.47 11.47 18.78
N GLY A 170 12.28 11.38 17.71
CA GLY A 170 13.73 11.44 17.79
C GLY A 170 14.36 10.10 18.20
N ASP A 171 15.46 10.14 18.95
CA ASP A 171 16.12 8.91 19.45
C ASP A 171 15.31 8.30 20.61
N VAL A 172 14.82 7.10 20.38
CA VAL A 172 14.01 6.36 21.36
C VAL A 172 14.82 5.35 22.18
N LYS A 173 16.13 5.26 21.94
CA LYS A 173 16.99 4.30 22.63
C LYS A 173 16.97 4.50 24.15
N GLY A 174 16.67 3.43 24.89
CA GLY A 174 16.59 3.46 26.35
C GLY A 174 15.32 4.11 26.92
N MET A 175 14.42 4.64 26.07
CA MET A 175 13.16 5.26 26.53
C MET A 175 12.10 4.21 26.95
N ASN A 176 11.22 4.64 27.86
CA ASN A 176 9.97 3.94 28.15
C ASN A 176 8.85 4.56 27.29
N ILE A 177 8.21 3.77 26.46
CA ILE A 177 7.22 4.24 25.48
C ILE A 177 5.86 3.59 25.79
N THR A 178 4.83 4.42 25.78
CA THR A 178 3.43 3.95 25.85
C THR A 178 2.76 4.21 24.50
N VAL A 179 2.20 3.14 23.91
CA VAL A 179 1.39 3.21 22.68
C VAL A 179 -0.08 3.09 23.08
N ILE A 180 -0.88 4.08 22.68
CA ILE A 180 -2.32 4.09 22.95
C ILE A 180 -3.05 3.63 21.69
N GLY A 181 -3.69 2.45 21.78
CA GLY A 181 -4.34 1.76 20.68
C GLY A 181 -3.57 0.51 20.24
N ALA A 182 -4.15 -0.69 20.43
CA ALA A 182 -3.59 -1.98 20.03
C ALA A 182 -4.16 -2.50 18.70
N GLY A 183 -4.52 -1.58 17.80
CA GLY A 183 -4.85 -1.88 16.41
C GLY A 183 -3.61 -2.25 15.57
N PRO A 184 -3.74 -2.50 14.25
CA PRO A 184 -2.62 -2.85 13.39
C PRO A 184 -1.46 -1.85 13.49
N ILE A 185 -1.73 -0.55 13.30
CA ILE A 185 -0.70 0.49 13.39
C ILE A 185 -0.08 0.59 14.78
N GLY A 186 -0.87 0.53 15.87
CA GLY A 186 -0.33 0.56 17.23
C GLY A 186 0.62 -0.60 17.51
N ASN A 187 0.30 -1.80 17.03
CA ASN A 187 1.19 -2.96 17.12
C ASN A 187 2.49 -2.76 16.34
N LEU A 188 2.43 -2.20 15.12
CA LEU A 188 3.61 -1.90 14.32
C LEU A 188 4.47 -0.81 14.97
N VAL A 189 3.84 0.25 15.53
CA VAL A 189 4.55 1.30 16.28
C VAL A 189 5.27 0.72 17.50
N ALA A 190 4.61 -0.16 18.27
CA ALA A 190 5.22 -0.79 19.44
C ALA A 190 6.43 -1.65 19.07
N GLN A 191 6.30 -2.48 18.02
CA GLN A 191 7.40 -3.30 17.51
C GLN A 191 8.56 -2.43 16.97
N THR A 192 8.23 -1.39 16.21
CA THR A 192 9.22 -0.44 15.67
C THR A 192 9.98 0.26 16.79
N ALA A 193 9.27 0.80 17.80
CA ALA A 193 9.90 1.44 18.96
C ALA A 193 10.84 0.47 19.69
N LYS A 194 10.40 -0.78 19.88
CA LYS A 194 11.25 -1.80 20.50
C LYS A 194 12.46 -2.15 19.63
N GLY A 195 12.28 -2.33 18.34
CA GLY A 195 13.36 -2.60 17.38
C GLY A 195 14.38 -1.44 17.28
N MET A 196 13.92 -0.21 17.51
CA MET A 196 14.79 0.98 17.57
C MET A 196 15.44 1.21 18.94
N GLY A 197 15.29 0.26 19.88
CA GLY A 197 16.04 0.26 21.15
C GLY A 197 15.31 0.87 22.34
N ALA A 198 14.00 1.05 22.30
CA ALA A 198 13.23 1.43 23.47
C ALA A 198 13.41 0.38 24.60
N ALA A 199 13.68 0.86 25.82
CA ALA A 199 13.89 -0.03 26.97
C ALA A 199 12.62 -0.81 27.32
N ARG A 200 11.50 -0.12 27.38
CA ARG A 200 10.18 -0.71 27.63
C ARG A 200 9.17 -0.14 26.67
N VAL A 201 8.29 -1.01 26.18
CA VAL A 201 7.12 -0.61 25.40
C VAL A 201 5.87 -1.18 26.06
N MET A 202 4.92 -0.32 26.34
CA MET A 202 3.60 -0.66 26.86
C MET A 202 2.56 -0.30 25.81
N ILE A 203 1.60 -1.17 25.58
CA ILE A 203 0.48 -0.90 24.68
C ILE A 203 -0.84 -0.98 25.45
N THR A 204 -1.76 -0.06 25.17
CA THR A 204 -3.08 -0.01 25.80
C THR A 204 -4.18 0.06 24.75
N ASP A 205 -5.34 -0.50 25.06
CA ASP A 205 -6.56 -0.40 24.24
C ASP A 205 -7.78 -0.60 25.13
N VAL A 206 -8.92 -0.11 24.69
CA VAL A 206 -10.23 -0.36 25.34
C VAL A 206 -10.81 -1.72 24.97
N SER A 207 -10.24 -2.41 23.98
CA SER A 207 -10.67 -3.72 23.49
C SER A 207 -9.76 -4.82 23.98
N ASP A 208 -10.30 -5.69 24.83
CA ASP A 208 -9.59 -6.89 25.31
C ASP A 208 -9.14 -7.81 24.16
N LEU A 209 -9.95 -7.91 23.10
CA LEU A 209 -9.60 -8.69 21.92
C LEU A 209 -8.33 -8.17 21.23
N ARG A 210 -8.19 -6.85 21.09
CA ARG A 210 -7.01 -6.22 20.52
C ARG A 210 -5.79 -6.39 21.42
N LEU A 211 -5.95 -6.23 22.72
CA LEU A 211 -4.89 -6.49 23.70
C LEU A 211 -4.43 -7.95 23.69
N ALA A 212 -5.37 -8.91 23.60
CA ALA A 212 -5.04 -10.31 23.49
C ALA A 212 -4.25 -10.65 22.22
N LYS A 213 -4.58 -10.02 21.08
CA LYS A 213 -3.80 -10.14 19.82
C LYS A 213 -2.42 -9.52 19.97
N SER A 214 -2.32 -8.33 20.57
CA SER A 214 -1.07 -7.63 20.81
C SER A 214 -0.07 -8.46 21.64
N LYS A 215 -0.54 -9.18 22.64
CA LYS A 215 0.31 -10.09 23.47
C LYS A 215 0.99 -11.22 22.69
N ARG A 216 0.47 -11.56 21.50
CA ARG A 216 1.06 -12.60 20.63
C ARG A 216 2.20 -12.06 19.77
N VAL A 217 2.30 -10.75 19.67
CA VAL A 217 3.35 -10.08 18.92
C VAL A 217 4.50 -9.77 19.87
N ARG A 218 5.73 -10.10 19.48
CA ARG A 218 6.92 -9.80 20.31
C ARG A 218 7.21 -8.31 20.22
N HIS A 219 7.11 -7.62 21.33
CA HIS A 219 7.54 -6.22 21.49
C HIS A 219 8.82 -6.13 22.29
#